data_0c662fe9258b6b34beea79d9cc0fbcae
#
_entry.id   0c662fe9258b6b34beea79d9cc0fbcae
#
_cell.length_a   1.000
_cell.length_b   1.000
_cell.length_c   1.000
_cell.angle_alpha   90.00
_cell.angle_beta   90.00
_cell.angle_gamma   90.00
#
_symmetry.space_group_name_H-M   'P 1'
#
loop_
_entity.id
_entity.type
_entity.pdbx_description
1 polymer ?
#
loop_
_entity_poly.entity_id
_entity_poly.type
_entity_poly.pdbx_seq_one_letter_code
_entity_poly.pdbx_strand_id
1 'polypeptide(L)'
;MSVKRVFKTKAFHNWAKKVISDSDLCVAAREIEQGLFEADLGGGVCKKRIARPGQGKSGSIRTLVAKKHAAAIIFLVGREKSDAGSDFSISEEEVAKIVAKGLHKATTEQLNDMTDKEILKEICNDKTKC
;
A
#
# COMPACT_ATOMS: atom_id res chain seq x y z
N MET A 1 20.74 -7.87 -0.61
CA MET A 1 19.65 -7.27 0.16
C MET A 1 18.33 -7.84 -0.27
N SER A 2 17.53 -8.25 0.67
CA SER A 2 16.23 -8.76 0.33
C SER A 2 15.25 -7.60 0.12
N VAL A 3 14.32 -7.83 -0.78
CA VAL A 3 13.30 -6.88 -1.14
C VAL A 3 11.99 -7.38 -0.58
N LYS A 4 11.25 -6.52 0.10
CA LYS A 4 9.97 -6.94 0.68
C LYS A 4 8.96 -7.26 -0.41
N ARG A 5 8.14 -8.27 -0.14
CA ARG A 5 7.00 -8.57 -0.99
C ARG A 5 6.00 -7.43 -0.86
N VAL A 6 5.21 -7.22 -1.89
CA VAL A 6 4.25 -6.12 -1.90
C VAL A 6 2.86 -6.67 -2.15
N PHE A 7 1.93 -6.24 -1.31
CA PHE A 7 0.54 -6.69 -1.40
C PHE A 7 -0.38 -5.48 -1.39
N LYS A 8 -1.60 -5.69 -1.82
CA LYS A 8 -2.68 -4.73 -1.62
C LYS A 8 -3.90 -5.48 -1.12
N THR A 9 -4.69 -4.82 -0.26
CA THR A 9 -5.93 -5.40 0.21
C THR A 9 -6.92 -5.47 -0.95
N LYS A 10 -7.93 -6.31 -0.80
CA LYS A 10 -8.97 -6.42 -1.82
C LYS A 10 -9.66 -5.07 -2.05
N ALA A 11 -9.95 -4.35 -0.97
CA ALA A 11 -10.57 -3.04 -1.08
C ALA A 11 -9.68 -2.05 -1.82
N PHE A 12 -8.38 -2.06 -1.50
CA PHE A 12 -7.44 -1.20 -2.21
C PHE A 12 -7.40 -1.55 -3.70
N HIS A 13 -7.33 -2.85 -4.00
CA HIS A 13 -7.29 -3.31 -5.39
C HIS A 13 -8.51 -2.83 -6.17
N ASN A 14 -9.69 -2.98 -5.59
CA ASN A 14 -10.93 -2.60 -6.27
C ASN A 14 -10.96 -1.12 -6.59
N TRP A 15 -10.42 -0.29 -5.70
CA TRP A 15 -10.33 1.14 -5.94
C TRP A 15 -9.21 1.47 -6.94
N ALA A 16 -8.05 0.86 -6.75
CA ALA A 16 -6.84 1.23 -7.46
C ALA A 16 -6.79 0.78 -8.91
N LYS A 17 -7.48 -0.30 -9.24
CA LYS A 17 -7.35 -0.91 -10.57
C LYS A 17 -7.70 0.03 -11.72
N LYS A 18 -8.48 1.07 -11.45
CA LYS A 18 -8.83 2.08 -12.45
C LYS A 18 -8.10 3.39 -12.23
N VAL A 19 -7.27 3.47 -11.21
CA VAL A 19 -6.65 4.72 -10.77
C VAL A 19 -5.15 4.71 -10.97
N ILE A 20 -4.49 3.60 -10.66
CA ILE A 20 -3.04 3.52 -10.70
C ILE A 20 -2.60 2.09 -11.02
N SER A 21 -1.50 1.96 -11.74
CA SER A 21 -0.99 0.65 -12.13
C SER A 21 -0.23 -0.02 -10.99
N ASP A 22 -0.15 -1.35 -11.06
CA ASP A 22 0.66 -2.11 -10.12
C ASP A 22 2.13 -1.71 -10.22
N SER A 23 2.57 -1.40 -11.43
CA SER A 23 3.96 -0.97 -11.66
C SER A 23 4.29 0.28 -10.85
N ASP A 24 3.39 1.25 -10.83
CA ASP A 24 3.59 2.48 -10.06
C ASP A 24 3.56 2.20 -8.56
N LEU A 25 2.71 1.27 -8.13
CA LEU A 25 2.67 0.87 -6.73
C LEU A 25 3.98 0.19 -6.33
N CYS A 26 4.57 -0.57 -7.22
CA CYS A 26 5.84 -1.24 -6.93
C CYS A 26 6.96 -0.22 -6.74
N VAL A 27 7.00 0.81 -7.56
CA VAL A 27 7.97 1.88 -7.39
C VAL A 27 7.77 2.56 -6.03
N ALA A 28 6.51 2.86 -5.69
CA ALA A 28 6.21 3.50 -4.41
C ALA A 28 6.65 2.62 -3.23
N ALA A 29 6.45 1.31 -3.34
CA ALA A 29 6.86 0.39 -2.27
C ALA A 29 8.37 0.43 -2.05
N ARG A 30 9.15 0.48 -3.14
CA ARG A 30 10.61 0.58 -3.03
C ARG A 30 11.02 1.88 -2.36
N GLU A 31 10.32 2.97 -2.68
CA GLU A 31 10.56 4.25 -2.04
C GLU A 31 10.26 4.19 -0.54
N ILE A 32 9.16 3.54 -0.17
CA ILE A 32 8.81 3.38 1.24
C ILE A 32 9.92 2.62 1.98
N GLU A 33 10.48 1.58 1.37
CA GLU A 33 11.57 0.84 1.98
C GLU A 33 12.79 1.72 2.22
N GLN A 34 12.95 2.76 1.42
CA GLN A 34 14.07 3.70 1.56
C GLN A 34 13.75 4.84 2.53
N GLY A 35 12.58 4.83 3.12
CA GLY A 35 12.17 5.89 4.03
C GLY A 35 11.53 7.08 3.34
N LEU A 36 11.19 6.96 2.07
CA LEU A 36 10.61 8.05 1.30
C LEU A 36 9.08 7.97 1.35
N PHE A 37 8.51 8.66 2.31
CA PHE A 37 7.05 8.75 2.44
C PHE A 37 6.72 10.06 3.14
N GLU A 38 5.47 10.50 3.04
CA GLU A 38 5.07 11.82 3.50
C GLU A 38 4.96 11.93 5.01
N ALA A 39 4.49 10.87 5.66
CA ALA A 39 4.34 10.88 7.11
C ALA A 39 4.33 9.47 7.67
N ASP A 40 4.91 9.33 8.86
CA ASP A 40 4.81 8.10 9.63
C ASP A 40 3.71 8.32 10.65
N LEU A 41 2.64 7.54 10.57
CA LEU A 41 1.47 7.76 11.42
C LEU A 41 1.54 6.97 12.72
N GLY A 42 2.60 6.18 12.91
CA GLY A 42 2.68 5.28 14.05
C GLY A 42 1.97 3.97 13.72
N GLY A 43 2.12 2.98 14.60
CA GLY A 43 1.49 1.69 14.39
C GLY A 43 1.97 0.94 13.17
N GLY A 44 3.09 1.35 12.59
CA GLY A 44 3.64 0.74 11.39
C GLY A 44 2.96 1.19 10.10
N VAL A 45 2.17 2.25 10.16
CA VAL A 45 1.46 2.79 8.99
C VAL A 45 2.10 4.09 8.55
N CYS A 46 2.30 4.26 7.26
CA CYS A 46 2.79 5.51 6.71
C CYS A 46 1.81 6.03 5.66
N LYS A 47 1.92 7.33 5.41
CA LYS A 47 1.18 7.99 4.34
C LYS A 47 2.13 8.18 3.17
N LYS A 48 1.73 7.72 2.00
CA LYS A 48 2.56 7.81 0.81
C LYS A 48 1.76 8.45 -0.31
N ARG A 49 2.31 9.54 -0.86
CA ARG A 49 1.73 10.17 -2.04
C ARG A 49 2.38 9.56 -3.28
N ILE A 50 1.57 9.26 -4.27
CA ILE A 50 2.04 8.67 -5.52
C ILE A 50 1.53 9.52 -6.67
N ALA A 51 2.45 10.02 -7.49
CA ALA A 51 2.08 10.78 -8.68
C ALA A 51 1.67 9.82 -9.78
N ARG A 52 0.59 10.14 -10.49
CA ARG A 52 0.18 9.33 -11.63
C ARG A 52 0.85 9.87 -12.88
N PRO A 53 1.38 9.00 -13.73
CA PRO A 53 2.05 9.45 -14.95
C PRO A 53 1.14 10.36 -15.80
N GLY A 54 1.70 11.48 -16.24
CA GLY A 54 0.98 12.40 -17.09
C GLY A 54 -0.03 13.29 -16.42
N GLN A 55 -0.22 13.14 -15.10
CA GLN A 55 -1.24 13.89 -14.36
C GLN A 55 -0.65 15.06 -13.57
N GLY A 56 0.65 15.09 -13.38
CA GLY A 56 1.28 16.11 -12.57
C GLY A 56 0.82 16.04 -11.12
N LYS A 57 1.02 17.14 -10.40
CA LYS A 57 0.69 17.16 -8.97
C LYS A 57 -0.79 17.00 -8.69
N SER A 58 -1.63 17.54 -9.57
CA SER A 58 -3.07 17.46 -9.35
C SER A 58 -3.63 16.06 -9.52
N GLY A 59 -2.87 15.19 -10.19
CA GLY A 59 -3.30 13.83 -10.40
C GLY A 59 -2.74 12.82 -9.39
N SER A 60 -2.03 13.31 -8.35
CA SER A 60 -1.46 12.40 -7.38
C SER A 60 -2.55 11.78 -6.51
N ILE A 61 -2.24 10.60 -5.98
CA ILE A 61 -3.11 9.93 -5.02
C ILE A 61 -2.40 9.84 -3.69
N ARG A 62 -3.17 9.64 -2.64
CA ARG A 62 -2.63 9.40 -1.32
C ARG A 62 -2.99 8.00 -0.88
N THR A 63 -2.05 7.35 -0.19
CA THR A 63 -2.26 5.98 0.27
C THR A 63 -1.84 5.83 1.72
N LEU A 64 -2.49 4.89 2.42
CA LEU A 64 -2.04 4.44 3.74
C LEU A 64 -1.48 3.05 3.55
N VAL A 65 -0.29 2.82 4.07
CA VAL A 65 0.49 1.62 3.79
C VAL A 65 1.03 1.03 5.08
N ALA A 66 0.84 -0.29 5.25
CA ALA A 66 1.44 -1.02 6.36
C ALA A 66 2.88 -1.37 5.96
N LYS A 67 3.85 -0.83 6.68
CA LYS A 67 5.26 -0.94 6.29
C LYS A 67 6.15 -1.67 7.29
N LYS A 68 5.60 -2.06 8.42
CA LYS A 68 6.40 -2.59 9.52
C LYS A 68 6.70 -4.08 9.41
N HIS A 69 5.96 -4.82 8.63
CA HIS A 69 6.18 -6.26 8.48
C HIS A 69 7.62 -6.48 7.98
N ALA A 70 8.31 -7.46 8.56
CA ALA A 70 9.71 -7.71 8.22
C ALA A 70 9.89 -8.07 6.74
N ALA A 71 8.90 -8.67 6.12
CA ALA A 71 9.02 -9.20 4.76
C ALA A 71 7.98 -8.64 3.79
N ALA A 72 7.14 -7.70 4.19
CA ALA A 72 6.05 -7.26 3.33
C ALA A 72 5.68 -5.79 3.50
N ILE A 73 5.23 -5.20 2.40
CA ILE A 73 4.61 -3.88 2.35
C ILE A 73 3.18 -4.12 1.86
N ILE A 74 2.19 -3.57 2.55
CA ILE A 74 0.80 -3.81 2.18
C ILE A 74 0.06 -2.48 2.03
N PHE A 75 -0.46 -2.21 0.83
CA PHE A 75 -1.27 -1.03 0.57
C PHE A 75 -2.67 -1.28 1.12
N LEU A 76 -3.14 -0.39 1.98
CA LEU A 76 -4.39 -0.58 2.72
C LEU A 76 -5.55 0.24 2.17
N VAL A 77 -5.34 1.53 1.97
CA VAL A 77 -6.41 2.47 1.58
C VAL A 77 -5.83 3.49 0.63
N GLY A 78 -6.61 3.90 -0.35
CA GLY A 78 -6.21 4.94 -1.27
C GLY A 78 -7.28 6.02 -1.39
N ARG A 79 -6.84 7.21 -1.80
CA ARG A 79 -7.72 8.35 -1.97
C ARG A 79 -7.16 9.25 -3.05
N GLU A 80 -8.03 9.72 -3.93
CA GLU A 80 -7.62 10.68 -4.96
C GLU A 80 -7.65 12.07 -4.37
N LYS A 81 -6.76 12.93 -4.87
CA LYS A 81 -6.70 14.29 -4.39
C LYS A 81 -8.01 15.05 -4.64
N SER A 82 -8.73 14.70 -5.69
CA SER A 82 -9.98 15.36 -6.04
C SER A 82 -11.14 15.00 -5.12
N ASP A 83 -10.97 13.97 -4.30
CA ASP A 83 -12.01 13.56 -3.38
C ASP A 83 -12.24 14.63 -2.33
N ALA A 84 -13.48 14.75 -1.88
CA ALA A 84 -13.81 15.68 -0.81
C ALA A 84 -12.95 15.37 0.41
N GLY A 85 -12.33 16.41 0.98
CA GLY A 85 -11.39 16.22 2.06
C GLY A 85 -10.18 15.45 1.58
N SER A 86 -9.27 16.13 0.94
CA SER A 86 -8.15 15.52 0.22
C SER A 86 -7.21 14.66 1.06
N ASP A 87 -7.40 14.59 2.37
CA ASP A 87 -6.57 13.77 3.24
C ASP A 87 -7.44 12.79 4.00
N PHE A 88 -6.80 11.79 4.61
CA PHE A 88 -7.51 10.79 5.40
C PHE A 88 -7.98 11.39 6.71
N SER A 89 -9.15 10.95 7.17
CA SER A 89 -9.65 11.35 8.47
C SER A 89 -8.88 10.58 9.56
N ILE A 90 -8.96 11.10 10.78
CA ILE A 90 -8.35 10.43 11.93
C ILE A 90 -8.94 9.02 12.08
N SER A 91 -10.24 8.90 11.84
CA SER A 91 -10.94 7.63 11.90
C SER A 91 -10.37 6.62 10.90
N GLU A 92 -10.15 7.07 9.67
CA GLU A 92 -9.56 6.22 8.63
C GLU A 92 -8.16 5.78 9.00
N GLU A 93 -7.37 6.69 9.56
CA GLU A 93 -6.01 6.36 9.99
C GLU A 93 -6.02 5.34 11.12
N GLU A 94 -6.94 5.47 12.07
CA GLU A 94 -7.04 4.54 13.18
C GLU A 94 -7.45 3.15 12.73
N VAL A 95 -8.39 3.06 11.80
CA VAL A 95 -8.79 1.78 11.22
C VAL A 95 -7.61 1.13 10.50
N ALA A 96 -6.87 1.93 9.74
CA ALA A 96 -5.70 1.42 9.03
C ALA A 96 -4.67 0.84 10.01
N LYS A 97 -4.46 1.49 11.15
CA LYS A 97 -3.53 1.00 12.16
C LYS A 97 -3.98 -0.34 12.76
N ILE A 98 -5.28 -0.49 12.95
CA ILE A 98 -5.83 -1.75 13.47
C ILE A 98 -5.59 -2.88 12.48
N VAL A 99 -5.88 -2.64 11.21
CA VAL A 99 -5.66 -3.63 10.16
C VAL A 99 -4.16 -3.96 10.04
N ALA A 100 -3.34 -2.92 10.05
CA ALA A 100 -1.89 -3.10 9.95
C ALA A 100 -1.34 -3.94 11.09
N LYS A 101 -1.84 -3.74 12.29
CA LYS A 101 -1.37 -4.50 13.45
C LYS A 101 -1.53 -6.00 13.24
N GLY A 102 -2.69 -6.39 12.72
CA GLY A 102 -2.92 -7.80 12.42
C GLY A 102 -2.01 -8.31 11.31
N LEU A 103 -1.84 -7.51 10.27
CA LEU A 103 -0.99 -7.92 9.15
C LEU A 103 0.48 -8.03 9.54
N HIS A 104 0.95 -7.14 10.41
CA HIS A 104 2.36 -7.17 10.83
C HIS A 104 2.71 -8.43 11.60
N LYS A 105 1.72 -9.05 12.22
CA LYS A 105 1.93 -10.29 12.96
C LYS A 105 1.80 -11.53 12.10
N ALA A 106 1.35 -11.37 10.87
CA ALA A 106 1.10 -12.51 9.99
C ALA A 106 2.42 -13.15 9.58
N THR A 107 2.43 -14.47 9.57
CA THR A 107 3.56 -15.22 9.04
C THR A 107 3.52 -15.21 7.52
N THR A 108 4.62 -15.61 6.90
CA THR A 108 4.66 -15.75 5.45
C THR A 108 3.56 -16.69 4.97
N GLU A 109 3.35 -17.79 5.69
CA GLU A 109 2.31 -18.75 5.34
C GLU A 109 0.92 -18.14 5.43
N GLN A 110 0.69 -17.31 6.45
CA GLN A 110 -0.58 -16.62 6.59
C GLN A 110 -0.81 -15.62 5.47
N LEU A 111 0.25 -14.92 5.06
CA LEU A 111 0.14 -13.99 3.92
C LEU A 111 -0.20 -14.75 2.64
N ASN A 112 0.41 -15.92 2.44
CA ASN A 112 0.12 -16.75 1.27
C ASN A 112 -1.33 -17.24 1.30
N ASP A 113 -1.81 -17.63 2.47
CA ASP A 113 -3.19 -18.08 2.62
C ASP A 113 -4.19 -16.94 2.31
N MET A 114 -3.89 -15.74 2.79
CA MET A 114 -4.73 -14.58 2.48
C MET A 114 -4.74 -14.27 1.00
N THR A 115 -3.62 -14.49 0.32
CA THR A 115 -3.52 -14.29 -1.11
C THR A 115 -4.35 -15.34 -1.86
N ASP A 116 -4.27 -16.59 -1.43
CA ASP A 116 -5.07 -17.67 -2.03
C ASP A 116 -6.56 -17.42 -1.87
N LYS A 117 -6.96 -16.82 -0.76
CA LYS A 117 -8.36 -16.50 -0.48
C LYS A 117 -8.78 -15.16 -1.05
N GLU A 118 -7.88 -14.48 -1.75
CA GLU A 118 -8.13 -13.20 -2.37
C GLU A 118 -8.46 -12.07 -1.38
N ILE A 119 -8.02 -12.24 -0.14
CA ILE A 119 -8.08 -11.17 0.86
C ILE A 119 -6.99 -10.15 0.56
N LEU A 120 -5.83 -10.64 0.12
CA LEU A 120 -4.73 -9.82 -0.36
C LEU A 120 -4.42 -10.20 -1.79
N LYS A 121 -3.84 -9.27 -2.52
CA LYS A 121 -3.34 -9.52 -3.86
C LYS A 121 -1.88 -9.14 -3.89
N GLU A 122 -1.02 -10.08 -4.24
CA GLU A 122 0.41 -9.79 -4.34
C GLU A 122 0.72 -9.13 -5.68
N ILE A 123 1.56 -8.10 -5.63
CA ILE A 123 2.03 -7.40 -6.82
C ILE A 123 3.55 -7.36 -6.76
N CYS A 124 4.19 -6.82 -7.78
CA CYS A 124 5.65 -6.73 -7.85
C CYS A 124 6.30 -8.10 -7.90
N ASN A 125 5.63 -9.03 -8.55
CA ASN A 125 6.13 -10.40 -8.66
C ASN A 125 7.11 -10.47 -9.84
N ASP A 126 8.39 -10.52 -9.51
CA ASP A 126 9.44 -10.47 -10.52
C ASP A 126 9.55 -11.74 -11.35
N LYS A 127 8.87 -12.79 -10.97
CA LYS A 127 8.91 -14.03 -11.76
C LYS A 127 8.43 -13.80 -13.18
N THR A 128 7.54 -12.85 -13.36
CA THR A 128 6.99 -12.57 -14.68
C THR A 128 7.95 -11.84 -15.58
N LYS A 129 9.07 -11.40 -15.06
CA LYS A 129 10.05 -10.64 -15.82
C LYS A 129 11.14 -11.48 -16.43
N CYS A 130 11.19 -12.70 -16.06
CA CYS A 130 12.24 -13.59 -16.58
C CYS A 130 12.03 -13.98 -18.00
#